data_12a2fbf5aec4cd4df5be279cc03e9e50
#
_entry.id   12a2fbf5aec4cd4df5be279cc03e9e50
#
_cell.length_a   1.000
_cell.length_b   1.000
_cell.length_c   1.000
_cell.angle_alpha   90.00
_cell.angle_beta   90.00
_cell.angle_gamma   90.00
#
_symmetry.space_group_name_H-M   'P 1'
#
loop_
_entity.id
_entity.type
_entity.pdbx_description
1 polymer ?
#
loop_
_entity_poly.entity_id
_entity_poly.type
_entity_poly.pdbx_seq_one_letter_code
_entity_poly.pdbx_strand_id
1 'polypeptide(L)'
;MNKLSYAIGVISANNLLCVKGFSKEDFLQAFDAMINGQKTEISPEEANTMIREYFGQLTNEMHLAEEAKFLEENSKQEGVISLPSGLQYKILEEGEGRTPVETDTVECHYEGRLITGQVFDSSYARGESIEFNLGSVIPGWAEGLTKMKEGGKAELYIPYRLAYGERGVGPIPPYSTLVFTVELLKVK
;
A
#
# COMPACT_ATOMS: atom_id res chain seq x y z
N MET A 1 -28.47 -37.69 5.94
CA MET A 1 -27.46 -36.61 5.64
C MET A 1 -27.34 -35.72 6.88
N ASN A 2 -26.16 -35.57 7.43
CA ASN A 2 -25.90 -34.59 8.50
C ASN A 2 -25.83 -33.19 7.87
N LYS A 3 -26.85 -32.36 8.14
CA LYS A 3 -26.95 -31.02 7.55
C LYS A 3 -25.80 -30.08 7.92
N LEU A 4 -25.26 -30.22 9.15
CA LEU A 4 -24.11 -29.37 9.59
C LEU A 4 -22.85 -29.73 8.82
N SER A 5 -22.53 -31.03 8.72
CA SER A 5 -21.37 -31.47 7.93
C SER A 5 -21.47 -31.07 6.46
N TYR A 6 -22.67 -31.14 5.89
CA TYR A 6 -22.89 -30.66 4.51
C TYR A 6 -22.69 -29.15 4.38
N ALA A 7 -23.20 -28.37 5.34
CA ALA A 7 -23.02 -26.92 5.34
C ALA A 7 -21.54 -26.50 5.46
N ILE A 8 -20.77 -27.19 6.31
CA ILE A 8 -19.32 -26.98 6.42
C ILE A 8 -18.64 -27.23 5.06
N GLY A 9 -19.00 -28.32 4.37
CA GLY A 9 -18.49 -28.63 3.05
C GLY A 9 -18.79 -27.56 2.01
N VAL A 10 -20.00 -27.00 2.00
CA VAL A 10 -20.41 -25.91 1.10
C VAL A 10 -19.57 -24.65 1.33
N ILE A 11 -19.40 -24.22 2.58
CA ILE A 11 -18.59 -23.03 2.90
C ILE A 11 -17.12 -23.25 2.57
N SER A 12 -16.57 -24.44 2.88
CA SER A 12 -15.18 -24.77 2.54
C SER A 12 -14.97 -24.74 1.01
N ALA A 13 -15.86 -25.36 0.25
CA ALA A 13 -15.78 -25.35 -1.21
C ALA A 13 -15.85 -23.92 -1.77
N ASN A 14 -16.72 -23.07 -1.27
CA ASN A 14 -16.83 -21.68 -1.69
C ASN A 14 -15.53 -20.90 -1.48
N ASN A 15 -14.86 -21.12 -0.36
CA ASN A 15 -13.56 -20.48 -0.05
C ASN A 15 -12.42 -21.01 -0.94
N LEU A 16 -12.54 -22.21 -1.51
CA LEU A 16 -11.53 -22.80 -2.38
C LEU A 16 -11.67 -22.39 -3.86
N LEU A 17 -12.79 -21.75 -4.25
CA LEU A 17 -13.02 -21.31 -5.63
C LEU A 17 -12.02 -20.24 -6.10
N CYS A 18 -11.43 -19.48 -5.18
CA CYS A 18 -10.40 -18.46 -5.50
C CYS A 18 -8.98 -19.05 -5.64
N VAL A 19 -8.77 -20.32 -5.29
CA VAL A 19 -7.45 -20.96 -5.35
C VAL A 19 -7.17 -21.43 -6.77
N LYS A 20 -6.23 -20.79 -7.46
CA LYS A 20 -5.81 -21.18 -8.82
C LYS A 20 -5.14 -22.56 -8.78
N GLY A 21 -5.54 -23.46 -9.68
CA GLY A 21 -4.97 -24.80 -9.76
C GLY A 21 -5.42 -25.74 -8.65
N PHE A 22 -6.49 -25.44 -7.93
CA PHE A 22 -7.04 -26.31 -6.90
C PHE A 22 -7.39 -27.70 -7.46
N SER A 23 -6.81 -28.75 -6.85
CA SER A 23 -7.14 -30.16 -7.12
C SER A 23 -8.07 -30.69 -6.05
N LYS A 24 -9.27 -31.08 -6.47
CA LYS A 24 -10.24 -31.70 -5.58
C LYS A 24 -9.76 -33.07 -5.09
N GLU A 25 -9.07 -33.81 -5.92
CA GLU A 25 -8.54 -35.14 -5.61
C GLU A 25 -7.53 -35.06 -4.46
N ASP A 26 -6.54 -34.18 -4.56
CA ASP A 26 -5.50 -34.01 -3.54
C ASP A 26 -6.10 -33.48 -2.23
N PHE A 27 -7.05 -32.54 -2.35
CA PHE A 27 -7.77 -32.03 -1.17
C PHE A 27 -8.51 -33.14 -0.42
N LEU A 28 -9.25 -34.01 -1.14
CA LEU A 28 -10.00 -35.11 -0.51
C LEU A 28 -9.06 -36.14 0.07
N GLN A 29 -7.95 -36.46 -0.58
CA GLN A 29 -6.93 -37.38 -0.05
C GLN A 29 -6.35 -36.88 1.26
N ALA A 30 -5.95 -35.60 1.33
CA ALA A 30 -5.42 -35.00 2.54
C ALA A 30 -6.48 -34.93 3.65
N PHE A 31 -7.72 -34.59 3.30
CA PHE A 31 -8.85 -34.51 4.23
C PHE A 31 -9.13 -35.88 4.86
N ASP A 32 -9.23 -36.94 4.05
CA ASP A 32 -9.48 -38.29 4.51
C ASP A 32 -8.34 -38.82 5.39
N ALA A 33 -7.10 -38.55 5.03
CA ALA A 33 -5.93 -38.91 5.84
C ALA A 33 -6.00 -38.24 7.23
N MET A 34 -6.28 -36.95 7.29
CA MET A 34 -6.37 -36.20 8.56
C MET A 34 -7.51 -36.70 9.44
N ILE A 35 -8.72 -36.92 8.89
CA ILE A 35 -9.89 -37.38 9.64
C ILE A 35 -9.68 -38.79 10.20
N ASN A 36 -8.97 -39.64 9.48
CA ASN A 36 -8.70 -41.03 9.88
C ASN A 36 -7.40 -41.18 10.70
N GLY A 37 -6.74 -40.07 11.08
CA GLY A 37 -5.50 -40.12 11.86
C GLY A 37 -4.33 -40.75 11.10
N GLN A 38 -4.35 -40.73 9.77
CA GLN A 38 -3.29 -41.24 8.93
C GLN A 38 -2.21 -40.18 8.69
N LYS A 39 -1.01 -40.62 8.31
CA LYS A 39 0.07 -39.69 7.94
C LYS A 39 -0.25 -39.00 6.63
N THR A 40 -0.18 -37.67 6.62
CA THR A 40 -0.25 -36.84 5.41
C THR A 40 1.11 -36.72 4.71
N GLU A 41 1.12 -36.42 3.42
CA GLU A 41 2.36 -36.23 2.64
C GLU A 41 3.17 -35.02 3.11
N ILE A 42 2.47 -33.96 3.52
CA ILE A 42 3.08 -32.75 4.12
C ILE A 42 2.60 -32.58 5.56
N SER A 43 3.43 -31.99 6.40
CA SER A 43 3.04 -31.72 7.79
C SER A 43 2.06 -30.56 7.87
N PRO A 44 1.28 -30.44 8.97
CA PRO A 44 0.39 -29.29 9.19
C PRO A 44 1.15 -27.97 9.21
N GLU A 45 2.38 -27.93 9.72
CA GLU A 45 3.24 -26.76 9.75
C GLU A 45 3.66 -26.32 8.34
N GLU A 46 4.06 -27.28 7.51
CA GLU A 46 4.39 -27.05 6.12
C GLU A 46 3.17 -26.58 5.33
N ALA A 47 2.01 -27.21 5.50
CA ALA A 47 0.76 -26.79 4.90
C ALA A 47 0.38 -25.34 5.27
N ASN A 48 0.50 -24.99 6.55
CA ASN A 48 0.25 -23.61 7.01
C ASN A 48 1.22 -22.59 6.37
N THR A 49 2.46 -22.97 6.18
CA THR A 49 3.46 -22.12 5.52
C THR A 49 3.10 -21.89 4.05
N MET A 50 2.82 -22.97 3.30
CA MET A 50 2.41 -22.90 1.89
C MET A 50 1.15 -22.05 1.69
N ILE A 51 0.14 -22.23 2.54
CA ILE A 51 -1.10 -21.44 2.50
C ILE A 51 -0.82 -19.94 2.74
N ARG A 52 0.00 -19.62 3.73
CA ARG A 52 0.36 -18.25 4.06
C ARG A 52 1.12 -17.58 2.91
N GLU A 53 2.06 -18.29 2.29
CA GLU A 53 2.82 -17.80 1.14
C GLU A 53 1.91 -17.56 -0.06
N TYR A 54 1.04 -18.50 -0.39
CA TYR A 54 0.09 -18.39 -1.49
C TYR A 54 -0.83 -17.17 -1.35
N PHE A 55 -1.49 -17.02 -0.19
CA PHE A 55 -2.39 -15.89 0.03
C PHE A 55 -1.62 -14.56 0.18
N GLY A 56 -0.40 -14.60 0.71
CA GLY A 56 0.48 -13.43 0.74
C GLY A 56 0.81 -12.93 -0.67
N GLN A 57 1.19 -13.82 -1.56
CA GLN A 57 1.46 -13.48 -2.98
C GLN A 57 0.21 -12.93 -3.67
N LEU A 58 -0.95 -13.57 -3.48
CA LEU A 58 -2.21 -13.11 -4.07
C LEU A 58 -2.59 -11.70 -3.60
N THR A 59 -2.42 -11.41 -2.31
CA THR A 59 -2.66 -10.08 -1.74
C THR A 59 -1.73 -9.04 -2.37
N ASN A 60 -0.45 -9.37 -2.52
CA ASN A 60 0.53 -8.49 -3.15
C ASN A 60 0.20 -8.21 -4.63
N GLU A 61 -0.21 -9.24 -5.40
CA GLU A 61 -0.66 -9.07 -6.78
C GLU A 61 -1.87 -8.14 -6.88
N MET A 62 -2.82 -8.26 -5.95
CA MET A 62 -4.00 -7.39 -5.89
C MET A 62 -3.60 -5.94 -5.58
N HIS A 63 -2.75 -5.72 -4.59
CA HIS A 63 -2.26 -4.37 -4.26
C HIS A 63 -1.53 -3.72 -5.43
N LEU A 64 -0.66 -4.48 -6.11
CA LEU A 64 0.05 -3.97 -7.29
C LEU A 64 -0.90 -3.58 -8.43
N ALA A 65 -1.96 -4.36 -8.66
CA ALA A 65 -2.96 -4.07 -9.67
C ALA A 65 -3.80 -2.82 -9.31
N GLU A 66 -4.18 -2.69 -8.03
CA GLU A 66 -4.91 -1.52 -7.52
C GLU A 66 -4.05 -0.25 -7.60
N GLU A 67 -2.76 -0.33 -7.24
CA GLU A 67 -1.81 0.77 -7.38
C GLU A 67 -1.68 1.23 -8.83
N ALA A 68 -1.42 0.29 -9.75
CA ALA A 68 -1.25 0.61 -11.16
C ALA A 68 -2.51 1.28 -11.74
N LYS A 69 -3.68 0.76 -11.40
CA LYS A 69 -4.96 1.32 -11.80
C LYS A 69 -5.15 2.74 -11.24
N PHE A 70 -4.90 2.92 -9.93
CA PHE A 70 -5.03 4.23 -9.29
C PHE A 70 -4.14 5.28 -9.96
N LEU A 71 -2.85 4.98 -10.16
CA LEU A 71 -1.90 5.91 -10.77
C LEU A 71 -2.23 6.20 -12.24
N GLU A 72 -2.72 5.21 -13.00
CA GLU A 72 -3.18 5.43 -14.36
C GLU A 72 -4.40 6.35 -14.40
N GLU A 73 -5.39 6.14 -13.54
CA GLU A 73 -6.58 6.99 -13.46
C GLU A 73 -6.24 8.39 -12.96
N ASN A 74 -5.36 8.49 -11.96
CA ASN A 74 -4.94 9.77 -11.38
C ASN A 74 -4.15 10.63 -12.37
N SER A 75 -3.31 10.01 -13.22
CA SER A 75 -2.53 10.73 -14.24
C SER A 75 -3.40 11.48 -15.26
N LYS A 76 -4.67 11.09 -15.40
CA LYS A 76 -5.67 11.70 -16.30
C LYS A 76 -6.45 12.85 -15.65
N GLN A 77 -6.27 13.07 -14.34
CA GLN A 77 -6.95 14.13 -13.60
C GLN A 77 -6.36 15.50 -13.96
N GLU A 78 -7.22 16.50 -14.02
CA GLU A 78 -6.81 17.87 -14.30
C GLU A 78 -5.83 18.40 -13.24
N GLY A 79 -4.72 18.95 -13.70
CA GLY A 79 -3.66 19.52 -12.87
C GLY A 79 -2.69 18.51 -12.26
N VAL A 80 -2.85 17.22 -12.52
CA VAL A 80 -1.89 16.19 -12.10
C VAL A 80 -0.73 16.10 -13.09
N ILE A 81 0.48 16.18 -12.57
CA ILE A 81 1.73 16.06 -13.32
C ILE A 81 2.42 14.75 -12.92
N SER A 82 2.77 13.93 -13.91
CA SER A 82 3.51 12.67 -13.70
C SER A 82 4.99 12.88 -14.04
N LEU A 83 5.87 12.43 -13.13
CA LEU A 83 7.32 12.49 -13.31
C LEU A 83 7.88 11.14 -13.82
N PRO A 84 9.08 11.13 -14.44
CA PRO A 84 9.70 9.89 -14.93
C PRO A 84 9.96 8.84 -13.84
N SER A 85 10.11 9.26 -12.58
CA SER A 85 10.23 8.39 -11.40
C SER A 85 8.95 7.58 -11.09
N GLY A 86 7.82 8.01 -11.65
CA GLY A 86 6.48 7.52 -11.34
C GLY A 86 5.75 8.33 -10.26
N LEU A 87 6.43 9.28 -9.61
CA LEU A 87 5.78 10.23 -8.72
C LEU A 87 4.76 11.05 -9.51
N GLN A 88 3.59 11.25 -8.94
CA GLN A 88 2.61 12.22 -9.46
C GLN A 88 2.36 13.28 -8.40
N TYR A 89 2.10 14.50 -8.84
CA TYR A 89 1.76 15.60 -7.94
C TYR A 89 0.78 16.57 -8.57
N LYS A 90 0.07 17.28 -7.71
CA LYS A 90 -0.85 18.35 -8.10
C LYS A 90 -0.64 19.53 -7.17
N ILE A 91 -0.31 20.70 -7.73
CA ILE A 91 -0.27 21.94 -6.97
C ILE A 91 -1.72 22.38 -6.71
N LEU A 92 -2.07 22.53 -5.44
CA LEU A 92 -3.37 23.03 -4.98
C LEU A 92 -3.34 24.54 -4.80
N GLU A 93 -2.23 25.02 -4.20
CA GLU A 93 -1.99 26.46 -3.95
C GLU A 93 -0.52 26.74 -4.29
N GLU A 94 -0.29 27.71 -5.17
CA GLU A 94 1.07 28.11 -5.55
C GLU A 94 1.69 28.97 -4.44
N GLY A 95 2.90 28.58 -3.99
CA GLY A 95 3.67 29.39 -3.05
C GLY A 95 4.43 30.51 -3.76
N GLU A 96 4.84 31.52 -3.01
CA GLU A 96 5.59 32.68 -3.50
C GLU A 96 7.07 32.67 -3.09
N GLY A 97 7.44 31.81 -2.12
CA GLY A 97 8.79 31.70 -1.60
C GLY A 97 9.74 30.87 -2.48
N ARG A 98 10.90 30.51 -1.93
CA ARG A 98 11.89 29.72 -2.65
C ARG A 98 11.47 28.25 -2.79
N THR A 99 11.91 27.61 -3.84
CA THR A 99 11.80 26.16 -4.02
C THR A 99 12.93 25.47 -3.24
N PRO A 100 12.65 24.44 -2.44
CA PRO A 100 13.69 23.72 -1.72
C PRO A 100 14.54 22.85 -2.65
N VAL A 101 15.77 22.56 -2.22
CA VAL A 101 16.65 21.57 -2.84
C VAL A 101 16.78 20.36 -1.89
N GLU A 102 17.27 19.22 -2.40
CA GLU A 102 17.31 17.93 -1.67
C GLU A 102 18.11 17.97 -0.34
N THR A 103 18.97 18.97 -0.16
CA THR A 103 19.77 19.13 1.06
C THR A 103 19.11 20.02 2.11
N ASP A 104 18.02 20.69 1.76
CA ASP A 104 17.35 21.61 2.66
C ASP A 104 16.58 20.90 3.77
N THR A 105 16.35 21.65 4.83
CA THR A 105 15.37 21.33 5.87
C THR A 105 14.11 22.14 5.60
N VAL A 106 12.96 21.50 5.66
CA VAL A 106 11.66 22.14 5.42
C VAL A 106 10.76 21.99 6.62
N GLU A 107 9.88 22.95 6.83
CA GLU A 107 8.82 22.92 7.81
C GLU A 107 7.48 22.78 7.09
N CYS A 108 6.70 21.74 7.43
CA CYS A 108 5.48 21.39 6.73
C CYS A 108 4.34 21.05 7.69
N HIS A 109 3.11 21.32 7.23
CA HIS A 109 1.96 20.53 7.63
C HIS A 109 1.67 19.48 6.57
N TYR A 110 1.18 18.32 7.00
CA TYR A 110 0.81 17.25 6.07
C TYR A 110 -0.26 16.32 6.64
N GLU A 111 -0.94 15.64 5.73
CA GLU A 111 -1.78 14.48 6.01
C GLU A 111 -1.45 13.38 5.01
N GLY A 112 -1.11 12.19 5.51
CA GLY A 112 -0.83 10.99 4.72
C GLY A 112 -1.98 10.00 4.80
N ARG A 113 -2.44 9.54 3.63
CA ARG A 113 -3.52 8.55 3.49
C ARG A 113 -3.17 7.48 2.46
N LEU A 114 -3.77 6.31 2.62
CA LEU A 114 -3.78 5.26 1.60
C LEU A 114 -4.75 5.65 0.46
N ILE A 115 -4.64 4.97 -0.68
CA ILE A 115 -5.57 5.16 -1.82
C ILE A 115 -7.03 4.86 -1.44
N THR A 116 -7.27 4.08 -0.38
CA THR A 116 -8.59 3.82 0.20
C THR A 116 -9.18 5.00 0.96
N GLY A 117 -8.40 6.06 1.17
CA GLY A 117 -8.76 7.21 2.00
C GLY A 117 -8.44 7.06 3.49
N GLN A 118 -7.95 5.91 3.95
CA GLN A 118 -7.54 5.71 5.34
C GLN A 118 -6.33 6.59 5.67
N VAL A 119 -6.49 7.52 6.61
CA VAL A 119 -5.41 8.36 7.14
C VAL A 119 -4.53 7.51 8.05
N PHE A 120 -3.22 7.53 7.83
CA PHE A 120 -2.24 6.84 8.65
C PHE A 120 -1.37 7.78 9.47
N ASP A 121 -1.24 9.04 9.05
CA ASP A 121 -0.49 10.07 9.78
C ASP A 121 -0.96 11.48 9.39
N SER A 122 -1.02 12.41 10.36
CA SER A 122 -1.45 13.79 10.14
C SER A 122 -0.83 14.73 11.16
N SER A 123 -0.05 15.70 10.71
CA SER A 123 0.46 16.79 11.54
C SER A 123 -0.65 17.76 11.96
N TYR A 124 -1.69 17.89 11.15
CA TYR A 124 -2.87 18.68 11.51
C TYR A 124 -3.60 18.10 12.71
N ALA A 125 -3.73 16.77 12.77
CA ALA A 125 -4.35 16.10 13.92
C ALA A 125 -3.54 16.25 15.22
N ARG A 126 -2.22 16.43 15.11
CA ARG A 126 -1.33 16.73 16.26
C ARG A 126 -1.33 18.20 16.64
N GLY A 127 -1.77 19.09 15.75
CA GLY A 127 -1.77 20.54 15.95
C GLY A 127 -0.39 21.19 15.85
N GLU A 128 0.61 20.52 15.31
CA GLU A 128 1.99 20.97 15.23
C GLU A 128 2.58 20.70 13.85
N SER A 129 3.26 21.72 13.26
CA SER A 129 4.09 21.52 12.06
C SER A 129 5.31 20.66 12.40
N ILE A 130 5.88 20.02 11.39
CA ILE A 130 7.07 19.18 11.56
C ILE A 130 8.17 19.66 10.62
N GLU A 131 9.41 19.60 11.13
CA GLU A 131 10.62 19.87 10.35
C GLU A 131 11.20 18.55 9.83
N PHE A 132 11.53 18.53 8.53
CA PHE A 132 12.18 17.41 7.87
C PHE A 132 13.42 17.85 7.10
N ASN A 133 14.52 17.12 7.23
CA ASN A 133 15.61 17.21 6.26
C ASN A 133 15.25 16.36 5.04
N LEU A 134 15.25 16.94 3.84
CA LEU A 134 14.83 16.26 2.61
C LEU A 134 15.73 15.07 2.24
N GLY A 135 16.99 15.06 2.68
CA GLY A 135 17.87 13.91 2.50
C GLY A 135 17.54 12.71 3.40
N SER A 136 16.60 12.86 4.33
CA SER A 136 16.24 11.81 5.32
C SER A 136 14.80 11.32 5.24
N VAL A 137 14.02 11.82 4.30
CA VAL A 137 12.64 11.39 4.05
C VAL A 137 12.56 10.35 2.94
N ILE A 138 11.38 9.78 2.72
CA ILE A 138 11.15 8.86 1.59
C ILE A 138 11.41 9.58 0.25
N PRO A 139 11.94 8.88 -0.77
CA PRO A 139 12.32 9.51 -2.04
C PRO A 139 11.21 10.33 -2.70
N GLY A 140 9.96 9.85 -2.64
CA GLY A 140 8.81 10.55 -3.20
C GLY A 140 8.52 11.90 -2.53
N TRP A 141 8.81 12.03 -1.22
CA TRP A 141 8.73 13.31 -0.51
C TRP A 141 9.84 14.26 -0.94
N ALA A 142 11.08 13.78 -0.96
CA ALA A 142 12.22 14.59 -1.38
C ALA A 142 11.98 15.15 -2.79
N GLU A 143 11.64 14.30 -3.75
CA GLU A 143 11.37 14.71 -5.12
C GLU A 143 10.14 15.64 -5.22
N GLY A 144 9.02 15.31 -4.54
CA GLY A 144 7.78 16.06 -4.62
C GLY A 144 7.91 17.48 -4.06
N LEU A 145 8.57 17.65 -2.92
CA LEU A 145 8.76 18.95 -2.29
C LEU A 145 9.67 19.87 -3.12
N THR A 146 10.61 19.33 -3.90
CA THR A 146 11.39 20.15 -4.86
C THR A 146 10.56 20.68 -6.04
N LYS A 147 9.29 20.31 -6.17
CA LYS A 147 8.35 20.87 -7.16
C LYS A 147 7.45 21.95 -6.60
N MET A 148 7.55 22.22 -5.30
CA MET A 148 6.75 23.21 -4.58
C MET A 148 7.58 24.47 -4.30
N LYS A 149 6.88 25.57 -3.98
CA LYS A 149 7.49 26.77 -3.41
C LYS A 149 7.01 26.94 -1.97
N GLU A 150 7.83 27.59 -1.14
CA GLU A 150 7.45 27.99 0.22
C GLU A 150 6.15 28.79 0.21
N GLY A 151 5.24 28.48 1.12
CA GLY A 151 3.87 28.99 1.20
C GLY A 151 2.87 28.25 0.32
N GLY A 152 3.30 27.23 -0.42
CA GLY A 152 2.44 26.47 -1.32
C GLY A 152 1.86 25.20 -0.68
N LYS A 153 0.83 24.66 -1.34
CA LYS A 153 0.16 23.41 -0.97
C LYS A 153 0.03 22.48 -2.16
N ALA A 154 0.29 21.19 -1.97
CA ALA A 154 0.21 20.20 -3.02
C ALA A 154 -0.32 18.86 -2.52
N GLU A 155 -0.83 18.05 -3.44
CA GLU A 155 -0.98 16.62 -3.26
C GLU A 155 0.15 15.88 -3.97
N LEU A 156 0.75 14.92 -3.25
CA LEU A 156 1.78 14.02 -3.76
C LEU A 156 1.20 12.60 -3.78
N TYR A 157 1.27 11.94 -4.92
CA TYR A 157 0.85 10.56 -5.11
C TYR A 157 2.11 9.72 -5.33
N ILE A 158 2.52 9.03 -4.28
CA ILE A 158 3.84 8.41 -4.16
C ILE A 158 3.71 6.90 -4.34
N PRO A 159 4.19 6.34 -5.47
CA PRO A 159 4.22 4.89 -5.66
C PRO A 159 5.03 4.20 -4.57
N TYR A 160 4.68 2.96 -4.22
CA TYR A 160 5.35 2.20 -3.17
C TYR A 160 6.88 2.19 -3.27
N ARG A 161 7.43 2.17 -4.49
CA ARG A 161 8.89 2.17 -4.74
C ARG A 161 9.59 3.44 -4.27
N LEU A 162 8.87 4.55 -4.22
CA LEU A 162 9.34 5.83 -3.72
C LEU A 162 8.89 6.10 -2.27
N ALA A 163 8.27 5.11 -1.62
CA ALA A 163 7.75 5.16 -0.26
C ALA A 163 8.36 4.03 0.61
N TYR A 164 7.54 3.08 1.07
CA TYR A 164 7.95 2.02 2.00
C TYR A 164 8.12 0.63 1.35
N GLY A 165 8.07 0.57 0.03
CA GLY A 165 8.41 -0.61 -0.75
C GLY A 165 7.47 -1.80 -0.55
N GLU A 166 8.07 -2.98 -0.73
CA GLU A 166 7.38 -4.27 -0.72
C GLU A 166 7.04 -4.78 0.69
N ARG A 167 7.55 -4.13 1.72
CA ARG A 167 7.34 -4.56 3.11
C ARG A 167 6.29 -3.74 3.85
N GLY A 168 6.06 -2.50 3.39
CA GLY A 168 5.27 -1.54 4.15
C GLY A 168 5.93 -1.13 5.46
N VAL A 169 5.21 -0.40 6.31
CA VAL A 169 5.66 -0.02 7.66
C VAL A 169 4.47 0.33 8.55
N GLY A 170 4.44 -0.18 9.77
CA GLY A 170 3.39 0.12 10.73
C GLY A 170 1.98 -0.14 10.15
N PRO A 171 1.10 0.89 10.06
CA PRO A 171 -0.24 0.72 9.50
C PRO A 171 -0.28 0.71 7.96
N ILE A 172 0.87 0.92 7.28
CA ILE A 172 0.96 0.98 5.82
C ILE A 172 1.27 -0.42 5.28
N PRO A 173 0.35 -1.04 4.52
CA PRO A 173 0.56 -2.36 3.95
C PRO A 173 1.72 -2.41 2.92
N PRO A 174 2.21 -3.62 2.58
CA PRO A 174 3.08 -3.83 1.44
C PRO A 174 2.51 -3.24 0.14
N TYR A 175 3.39 -2.77 -0.74
CA TYR A 175 3.06 -2.28 -2.09
C TYR A 175 2.05 -1.11 -2.11
N SER A 176 1.97 -0.30 -1.05
CA SER A 176 1.00 0.79 -0.97
C SER A 176 1.48 2.06 -1.67
N THR A 177 0.66 2.59 -2.56
CA THR A 177 0.74 3.98 -2.99
C THR A 177 0.23 4.89 -1.88
N LEU A 178 0.97 5.95 -1.60
CA LEU A 178 0.62 6.92 -0.58
C LEU A 178 0.15 8.23 -1.21
N VAL A 179 -0.86 8.81 -0.62
CA VAL A 179 -1.36 10.14 -1.01
C VAL A 179 -1.10 11.09 0.16
N PHE A 180 -0.28 12.10 -0.08
CA PHE A 180 -0.02 13.14 0.89
C PHE A 180 -0.58 14.48 0.43
N THR A 181 -1.33 15.13 1.29
CA THR A 181 -1.56 16.56 1.17
C THR A 181 -0.50 17.26 2.01
N VAL A 182 0.29 18.14 1.40
CA VAL A 182 1.43 18.80 2.04
C VAL A 182 1.30 20.32 1.86
N GLU A 183 1.50 21.05 2.94
CA GLU A 183 1.62 22.50 2.98
C GLU A 183 3.05 22.84 3.39
N LEU A 184 3.81 23.45 2.49
CA LEU A 184 5.21 23.82 2.69
C LEU A 184 5.27 25.20 3.34
N LEU A 185 5.46 25.24 4.66
CA LEU A 185 5.41 26.48 5.44
C LEU A 185 6.71 27.28 5.32
N LYS A 186 7.86 26.57 5.35
CA LYS A 186 9.17 27.24 5.36
C LYS A 186 10.26 26.34 4.80
N VAL A 187 11.22 26.97 4.13
CA VAL A 187 12.47 26.35 3.65
C VAL A 187 13.64 26.94 4.41
N LYS A 188 14.42 26.10 5.13
CA LYS A 188 15.53 26.49 6.01
C LYS A 188 16.89 26.15 5.42
#